data_0fe822ce58bdafdf1233c765befff87d
#
_entry.id   0fe822ce58bdafdf1233c765befff87d
#
_cell.length_a   1.000
_cell.length_b   1.000
_cell.length_c   1.000
_cell.angle_alpha   90.00
_cell.angle_beta   90.00
_cell.angle_gamma   90.00
#
_symmetry.space_group_name_H-M   'P 1'
#
loop_
_entity.id
_entity.type
_entity.pdbx_description
1 polymer ?
#
loop_
_entity_poly.entity_id
_entity_poly.type
_entity_poly.pdbx_seq_one_letter_code
_entity_poly.pdbx_strand_id
1 'polypeptide(L)'
;MLIIFEQLTPILALLLTHDLLLAKNGVAAAANHVLKLAITRHKARLSAELTKARIRYGYATIEAFREAVNDGELEKDEGGAPKSRHPRWVRINTVKTTLQQQLSTTFAGFVKNEDLSEVLSAPKKSKIYYEDPNIPNLLALPSKIDLSRSTAYTKGQIIFQDKASCFPAYLLDPQPDDGDVIDATAAPGNKTTHLAAIVSDRRRPGEEKKVIAFERDKGRTFTLQKMVKLASADSIVQVKGSSDFIAAKPGSDEYANFGAILLDPSCSGTGIVGRDDAIKMHLPESPNSRPAPQKPEKGKKRKRDDAPEEADLSATLDLDMDESTPEETPMHGKLAERLTALSSFQLHILNHAMRFESAHKITYSTCSIHFEENEGVVFQALASSIAKERGWSILKRDQQVDGMKKWHRRGVWEDEKLEIDVDESLKSDVLEACIRCDKGTEEGTMGFFVAAFVRDGSSHSAPIMETAIAEVEDEEWDGFSGDEMVEEAVKPVEIPAAEGTEKRKKKKRKH
;
A
#
# COMPACT_ATOMS: atom_id res chain seq x y z
N MET A 1 24.33 29.59 1.15
CA MET A 1 24.39 30.93 1.79
C MET A 1 23.72 30.93 3.16
N LEU A 2 22.43 30.61 3.30
CA LEU A 2 21.75 30.53 4.61
C LEU A 2 22.46 29.61 5.62
N ILE A 3 22.92 28.46 5.17
CA ILE A 3 23.66 27.46 5.99
C ILE A 3 24.99 28.03 6.49
N ILE A 4 25.68 28.79 5.66
CA ILE A 4 27.03 29.34 5.99
C ILE A 4 26.91 30.55 6.91
N PHE A 5 26.04 31.51 6.60
CA PHE A 5 25.96 32.77 7.32
C PHE A 5 25.08 32.76 8.55
N GLU A 6 24.01 31.94 8.53
CA GLU A 6 23.02 31.91 9.62
C GLU A 6 23.11 30.62 10.47
N GLN A 7 24.08 29.76 10.21
CA GLN A 7 24.29 28.47 10.92
C GLN A 7 23.04 27.59 10.97
N LEU A 8 22.19 27.67 9.93
CA LEU A 8 20.99 26.85 9.82
C LEU A 8 21.34 25.48 9.24
N THR A 9 20.70 24.44 9.72
CA THR A 9 20.76 23.13 9.04
C THR A 9 20.10 23.21 7.66
N PRO A 10 20.51 22.39 6.68
CA PRO A 10 19.94 22.39 5.32
C PRO A 10 18.43 22.25 5.31
N ILE A 11 17.88 21.34 6.11
CA ILE A 11 16.43 21.08 6.22
C ILE A 11 15.72 22.31 6.80
N LEU A 12 16.23 22.89 7.90
CA LEU A 12 15.62 24.05 8.52
C LEU A 12 15.65 25.26 7.58
N ALA A 13 16.73 25.47 6.85
CA ALA A 13 16.83 26.54 5.84
C ALA A 13 15.79 26.36 4.71
N LEU A 14 15.55 25.14 4.27
CA LEU A 14 14.56 24.80 3.26
C LEU A 14 13.13 25.10 3.76
N LEU A 15 12.77 24.61 4.96
CA LEU A 15 11.45 24.83 5.58
C LEU A 15 11.18 26.32 5.80
N LEU A 16 12.13 27.07 6.34
CA LEU A 16 12.00 28.51 6.54
C LEU A 16 11.87 29.28 5.21
N THR A 17 12.55 28.83 4.17
CA THR A 17 12.44 29.41 2.82
C THR A 17 11.06 29.15 2.23
N HIS A 18 10.54 27.91 2.36
CA HIS A 18 9.20 27.55 1.94
C HIS A 18 8.15 28.44 2.63
N ASP A 19 8.20 28.53 3.97
CA ASP A 19 7.23 29.32 4.72
C ASP A 19 7.31 30.81 4.39
N LEU A 20 8.52 31.36 4.26
CA LEU A 20 8.71 32.76 3.91
C LEU A 20 8.11 33.13 2.55
N LEU A 21 8.22 32.25 1.56
CA LEU A 21 7.87 32.55 0.16
C LEU A 21 6.47 32.04 -0.24
N LEU A 22 6.01 30.95 0.34
CA LEU A 22 4.83 30.22 -0.14
C LEU A 22 3.71 30.11 0.89
N ALA A 23 3.99 30.21 2.21
CA ALA A 23 2.94 30.19 3.21
C ALA A 23 2.16 31.51 3.27
N LYS A 24 0.84 31.44 3.44
CA LYS A 24 -0.09 32.61 3.44
C LYS A 24 0.33 33.71 4.40
N ASN A 25 0.88 33.36 5.58
CA ASN A 25 1.27 34.31 6.62
C ASN A 25 2.80 34.36 6.83
N GLY A 26 3.59 33.76 5.90
CA GLY A 26 5.02 33.62 6.07
C GLY A 26 5.40 32.72 7.26
N VAL A 27 6.60 32.90 7.80
CA VAL A 27 7.11 32.11 8.95
C VAL A 27 6.26 32.38 10.20
N ALA A 28 5.66 31.34 10.76
CA ALA A 28 4.79 31.38 11.94
C ALA A 28 5.59 31.55 13.25
N ALA A 29 6.23 32.73 13.41
CA ALA A 29 6.98 33.08 14.60
C ALA A 29 6.85 34.59 14.91
N ALA A 30 7.16 35.00 16.14
CA ALA A 30 7.17 36.41 16.52
C ALA A 30 8.14 37.22 15.62
N ALA A 31 7.85 38.51 15.42
CA ALA A 31 8.63 39.37 14.50
C ALA A 31 10.14 39.43 14.88
N ASN A 32 10.44 39.35 16.16
CA ASN A 32 11.79 39.38 16.71
C ASN A 32 12.46 37.98 16.87
N HIS A 33 11.78 36.90 16.46
CA HIS A 33 12.32 35.56 16.58
C HIS A 33 13.57 35.39 15.70
N VAL A 34 14.64 34.83 16.25
CA VAL A 34 15.95 34.71 15.58
C VAL A 34 15.86 34.06 14.22
N LEU A 35 15.17 32.92 14.10
CA LEU A 35 15.00 32.20 12.83
C LEU A 35 14.22 33.02 11.79
N LYS A 36 13.17 33.76 12.23
CA LYS A 36 12.42 34.62 11.33
C LYS A 36 13.26 35.80 10.84
N LEU A 37 14.06 36.40 11.70
CA LEU A 37 14.98 37.47 11.31
C LEU A 37 16.05 36.94 10.35
N ALA A 38 16.65 35.79 10.64
CA ALA A 38 17.66 35.14 9.81
C ALA A 38 17.18 34.95 8.38
N ILE A 39 16.02 34.34 8.18
CA ILE A 39 15.50 34.06 6.82
C ILE A 39 14.99 35.33 6.13
N THR A 40 14.38 36.27 6.87
CA THR A 40 13.81 37.50 6.30
C THR A 40 14.85 38.43 5.70
N ARG A 41 16.09 38.45 6.24
CA ARG A 41 17.24 39.18 5.66
C ARG A 41 17.51 38.79 4.20
N HIS A 42 17.18 37.56 3.83
CA HIS A 42 17.45 37.02 2.50
C HIS A 42 16.20 37.04 1.58
N LYS A 43 15.07 37.61 2.04
CA LYS A 43 13.78 37.56 1.34
C LYS A 43 13.88 38.03 -0.13
N ALA A 44 14.50 39.16 -0.37
CA ALA A 44 14.60 39.73 -1.72
C ALA A 44 15.36 38.78 -2.68
N ARG A 45 16.46 38.21 -2.21
CA ARG A 45 17.26 37.26 -3.01
C ARG A 45 16.53 35.94 -3.23
N LEU A 46 15.90 35.38 -2.20
CA LEU A 46 15.13 34.15 -2.32
C LEU A 46 13.94 34.31 -3.27
N SER A 47 13.23 35.44 -3.18
CA SER A 47 12.14 35.77 -4.12
C SER A 47 12.65 35.91 -5.56
N ALA A 48 13.82 36.53 -5.76
CA ALA A 48 14.41 36.67 -7.09
C ALA A 48 14.80 35.27 -7.68
N GLU A 49 15.39 34.39 -6.88
CA GLU A 49 15.76 33.04 -7.33
C GLU A 49 14.50 32.18 -7.63
N LEU A 50 13.46 32.26 -6.80
CA LEU A 50 12.18 31.61 -7.07
C LEU A 50 11.56 32.12 -8.38
N THR A 51 11.61 33.44 -8.61
CA THR A 51 11.11 34.04 -9.87
C THR A 51 11.91 33.56 -11.08
N LYS A 52 13.24 33.49 -10.98
CA LYS A 52 14.10 32.94 -12.05
C LYS A 52 13.78 31.47 -12.31
N ALA A 53 13.61 30.66 -11.27
CA ALA A 53 13.23 29.26 -11.40
C ALA A 53 11.89 29.14 -12.12
N ARG A 54 10.87 29.85 -11.67
CA ARG A 54 9.55 29.89 -12.30
C ARG A 54 9.59 30.22 -13.79
N ILE A 55 10.32 31.28 -14.17
CA ILE A 55 10.48 31.71 -15.57
C ILE A 55 11.22 30.65 -16.40
N ARG A 56 12.29 30.03 -15.82
CA ARG A 56 13.04 28.95 -16.48
C ARG A 56 12.13 27.76 -16.84
N TYR A 57 11.17 27.44 -15.96
CA TYR A 57 10.19 26.41 -16.21
C TYR A 57 8.98 26.84 -17.05
N GLY A 58 8.95 28.11 -17.52
CA GLY A 58 7.95 28.62 -18.46
C GLY A 58 6.63 29.04 -17.84
N TYR A 59 6.53 29.18 -16.52
CA TYR A 59 5.27 29.54 -15.85
C TYR A 59 5.11 31.05 -15.66
N ALA A 60 3.93 31.60 -16.05
CA ALA A 60 3.64 33.03 -15.95
C ALA A 60 3.40 33.49 -14.50
N THR A 61 2.79 32.67 -13.65
CA THR A 61 2.45 33.02 -12.26
C THR A 61 3.05 32.03 -11.28
N ILE A 62 3.19 32.44 -10.00
CA ILE A 62 3.70 31.55 -8.95
C ILE A 62 2.67 30.47 -8.59
N GLU A 63 1.41 30.78 -8.71
CA GLU A 63 0.30 29.86 -8.48
C GLU A 63 0.32 28.73 -9.53
N ALA A 64 0.47 29.06 -10.81
CA ALA A 64 0.59 28.10 -11.89
C ALA A 64 1.83 27.22 -11.73
N PHE A 65 2.98 27.80 -11.34
CA PHE A 65 4.20 27.06 -11.07
C PHE A 65 4.05 26.11 -9.89
N ARG A 66 3.47 26.61 -8.77
CA ARG A 66 3.17 25.79 -7.60
C ARG A 66 2.20 24.65 -7.93
N GLU A 67 1.18 24.94 -8.71
CA GLU A 67 0.22 23.96 -9.17
C GLU A 67 0.91 22.86 -10.01
N ALA A 68 1.78 23.25 -10.93
CA ALA A 68 2.54 22.31 -11.76
C ALA A 68 3.51 21.45 -10.94
N VAL A 69 4.18 22.02 -9.92
CA VAL A 69 5.02 21.25 -8.99
C VAL A 69 4.19 20.25 -8.21
N ASN A 70 3.09 20.69 -7.60
CA ASN A 70 2.17 19.81 -6.85
C ASN A 70 1.51 18.75 -7.75
N ASP A 71 1.50 18.98 -9.06
CA ASP A 71 0.94 18.10 -10.06
C ASP A 71 1.94 17.09 -10.60
N GLY A 72 3.21 17.20 -10.17
CA GLY A 72 4.27 16.39 -10.72
C GLY A 72 4.56 16.65 -12.20
N GLU A 73 4.10 17.78 -12.76
CA GLU A 73 4.34 18.11 -14.18
C GLU A 73 5.82 18.37 -14.48
N LEU A 74 6.60 18.67 -13.45
CA LEU A 74 8.05 18.89 -13.57
C LEU A 74 8.85 17.61 -13.37
N GLU A 75 8.22 16.55 -12.91
CA GLU A 75 8.85 15.25 -12.75
C GLU A 75 8.96 14.57 -14.10
N LYS A 76 10.17 14.16 -14.44
CA LYS A 76 10.49 13.42 -15.64
C LYS A 76 11.00 12.04 -15.23
N ASP A 77 10.72 11.04 -16.05
CA ASP A 77 11.35 9.73 -15.93
C ASP A 77 12.86 9.81 -16.27
N GLU A 78 13.57 8.73 -16.10
CA GLU A 78 15.01 8.64 -16.44
C GLU A 78 15.30 8.91 -17.93
N GLY A 79 14.30 8.77 -18.79
CA GLY A 79 14.35 9.09 -20.22
C GLY A 79 13.97 10.54 -20.56
N GLY A 80 13.60 11.37 -19.57
CA GLY A 80 13.21 12.77 -19.76
C GLY A 80 11.75 12.98 -20.23
N ALA A 81 10.95 11.91 -20.32
CA ALA A 81 9.51 12.00 -20.60
C ALA A 81 8.72 12.41 -19.34
N PRO A 82 7.54 13.03 -19.49
CA PRO A 82 6.65 13.28 -18.35
C PRO A 82 6.30 11.95 -17.66
N LYS A 83 6.49 11.88 -16.34
CA LYS A 83 6.15 10.67 -15.57
C LYS A 83 4.68 10.29 -15.81
N SER A 84 4.41 9.03 -16.13
CA SER A 84 3.06 8.54 -16.35
C SER A 84 2.19 8.80 -15.13
N ARG A 85 1.03 9.42 -15.34
CA ARG A 85 0.10 9.72 -14.26
C ARG A 85 -0.70 8.47 -13.92
N HIS A 86 -0.73 8.11 -12.64
CA HIS A 86 -1.57 7.03 -12.14
C HIS A 86 -3.04 7.51 -12.06
N PRO A 87 -4.03 6.77 -12.62
CA PRO A 87 -5.42 7.19 -12.59
C PRO A 87 -6.02 7.02 -11.20
N ARG A 88 -7.12 7.67 -10.93
CA ARG A 88 -7.96 7.39 -9.76
C ARG A 88 -8.87 6.20 -10.09
N TRP A 89 -8.50 5.01 -9.64
CA TRP A 89 -9.36 3.84 -9.76
C TRP A 89 -10.50 3.86 -8.75
N VAL A 90 -11.70 3.57 -9.21
CA VAL A 90 -12.94 3.58 -8.43
C VAL A 90 -13.70 2.30 -8.68
N ARG A 91 -13.80 1.45 -7.68
CA ARG A 91 -14.62 0.25 -7.71
C ARG A 91 -16.05 0.59 -7.27
N ILE A 92 -17.04 0.18 -8.05
CA ILE A 92 -18.46 0.26 -7.67
C ILE A 92 -18.76 -0.86 -6.68
N ASN A 93 -19.35 -0.53 -5.56
CA ASN A 93 -19.71 -1.49 -4.52
C ASN A 93 -21.07 -2.11 -4.83
N THR A 94 -21.08 -3.28 -5.45
CA THR A 94 -22.30 -3.97 -5.90
C THR A 94 -23.19 -4.45 -4.75
N VAL A 95 -22.69 -4.53 -3.52
CA VAL A 95 -23.53 -4.74 -2.32
C VAL A 95 -24.55 -3.61 -2.12
N LYS A 96 -24.24 -2.38 -2.56
CA LYS A 96 -25.05 -1.16 -2.28
C LYS A 96 -25.68 -0.55 -3.53
N THR A 97 -25.11 -0.76 -4.70
CA THR A 97 -25.49 -0.04 -5.91
C THR A 97 -25.05 -0.83 -7.16
N THR A 98 -25.41 -0.34 -8.32
CA THR A 98 -24.98 -0.90 -9.60
C THR A 98 -24.16 0.12 -10.39
N LEU A 99 -23.33 -0.34 -11.32
CA LEU A 99 -22.60 0.54 -12.24
C LEU A 99 -23.56 1.50 -12.95
N GLN A 100 -24.65 0.98 -13.50
CA GLN A 100 -25.68 1.78 -14.21
C GLN A 100 -26.23 2.91 -13.34
N GLN A 101 -26.54 2.60 -12.07
CA GLN A 101 -27.05 3.58 -11.13
C GLN A 101 -26.00 4.66 -10.82
N GLN A 102 -24.74 4.29 -10.67
CA GLN A 102 -23.66 5.25 -10.42
C GLN A 102 -23.37 6.11 -11.66
N LEU A 103 -23.42 5.55 -12.86
CA LEU A 103 -23.27 6.31 -14.11
C LEU A 103 -24.39 7.34 -14.28
N SER A 104 -25.63 7.00 -13.90
CA SER A 104 -26.77 7.92 -13.98
C SER A 104 -26.86 8.96 -12.85
N THR A 105 -26.11 8.78 -11.75
CA THR A 105 -26.14 9.67 -10.58
C THR A 105 -24.81 10.37 -10.34
N THR A 106 -23.85 9.66 -9.73
CA THR A 106 -22.54 10.22 -9.32
C THR A 106 -21.74 10.69 -10.55
N PHE A 107 -21.80 9.92 -11.63
CA PHE A 107 -21.06 10.17 -12.87
C PHE A 107 -21.93 10.73 -14.02
N ALA A 108 -23.16 11.19 -13.74
CA ALA A 108 -24.11 11.70 -14.75
C ALA A 108 -23.54 12.83 -15.65
N GLY A 109 -22.57 13.57 -15.15
CA GLY A 109 -21.89 14.64 -15.93
C GLY A 109 -20.55 14.24 -16.53
N PHE A 110 -20.21 12.95 -16.48
CA PHE A 110 -18.95 12.41 -17.02
C PHE A 110 -19.20 11.79 -18.40
N VAL A 111 -18.20 11.90 -19.27
CA VAL A 111 -18.21 11.30 -20.60
C VAL A 111 -17.33 10.06 -20.59
N LYS A 112 -17.86 8.96 -21.11
CA LYS A 112 -17.08 7.72 -21.31
C LYS A 112 -15.98 7.96 -22.34
N ASN A 113 -14.79 7.48 -22.02
CA ASN A 113 -13.66 7.44 -22.94
C ASN A 113 -13.28 5.97 -23.19
N GLU A 114 -12.91 5.64 -24.41
CA GLU A 114 -12.52 4.28 -24.81
C GLU A 114 -11.01 4.05 -24.67
N ASP A 115 -10.23 5.11 -24.40
CA ASP A 115 -8.78 5.03 -24.22
C ASP A 115 -8.37 5.51 -22.83
N LEU A 116 -7.69 4.63 -22.08
CA LEU A 116 -7.13 4.95 -20.77
C LEU A 116 -6.06 6.04 -20.85
N SER A 117 -5.28 6.10 -21.93
CA SER A 117 -4.22 7.10 -22.11
C SER A 117 -4.76 8.53 -22.08
N GLU A 118 -5.96 8.74 -22.63
CA GLU A 118 -6.63 10.03 -22.59
C GLU A 118 -7.07 10.41 -21.16
N VAL A 119 -7.50 9.43 -20.35
CA VAL A 119 -7.82 9.65 -18.93
C VAL A 119 -6.57 10.00 -18.13
N LEU A 120 -5.44 9.31 -18.41
CA LEU A 120 -4.15 9.57 -17.75
C LEU A 120 -3.61 10.98 -18.07
N SER A 121 -3.78 11.45 -19.31
CA SER A 121 -3.31 12.76 -19.78
C SER A 121 -4.29 13.91 -19.47
N ALA A 122 -5.51 13.59 -19.08
CA ALA A 122 -6.58 14.58 -18.92
C ALA A 122 -6.29 15.66 -17.87
N PRO A 123 -6.71 16.91 -18.11
CA PRO A 123 -6.65 17.98 -17.13
C PRO A 123 -7.41 17.64 -15.84
N LYS A 124 -6.98 18.20 -14.69
CA LYS A 124 -7.52 17.92 -13.34
C LYS A 124 -9.04 17.93 -13.19
N LYS A 125 -9.73 18.78 -13.95
CA LYS A 125 -11.19 18.98 -13.84
C LYS A 125 -11.98 18.29 -14.93
N SER A 126 -11.32 17.48 -15.76
CA SER A 126 -11.99 16.73 -16.82
C SER A 126 -12.95 15.72 -16.23
N LYS A 127 -14.20 15.79 -16.66
CA LYS A 127 -15.24 14.84 -16.28
C LYS A 127 -15.32 13.72 -17.32
N ILE A 128 -14.29 12.89 -17.33
CA ILE A 128 -14.23 11.68 -18.18
C ILE A 128 -13.98 10.47 -17.32
N TYR A 129 -14.40 9.30 -17.80
CA TYR A 129 -14.12 8.02 -17.17
C TYR A 129 -13.82 6.96 -18.22
N TYR A 130 -13.09 5.94 -17.82
CA TYR A 130 -12.82 4.75 -18.61
C TYR A 130 -13.34 3.53 -17.84
N GLU A 131 -14.04 2.63 -18.50
CA GLU A 131 -14.46 1.35 -17.92
C GLU A 131 -13.37 0.30 -18.14
N ASP A 132 -12.94 -0.34 -17.06
CA ASP A 132 -11.88 -1.33 -17.15
C ASP A 132 -12.34 -2.62 -17.85
N PRO A 133 -11.62 -3.10 -18.89
CA PRO A 133 -12.01 -4.29 -19.63
C PRO A 133 -11.65 -5.60 -18.92
N ASN A 134 -10.82 -5.54 -17.88
CA ASN A 134 -10.34 -6.70 -17.14
C ASN A 134 -11.14 -6.95 -15.87
N ILE A 135 -11.49 -5.90 -15.13
CA ILE A 135 -12.19 -5.98 -13.85
C ILE A 135 -13.58 -5.38 -13.97
N PRO A 136 -14.64 -6.15 -13.77
CA PRO A 136 -16.01 -5.64 -13.80
C PRO A 136 -16.25 -4.57 -12.73
N ASN A 137 -17.09 -3.59 -13.04
CA ASN A 137 -17.51 -2.53 -12.12
C ASN A 137 -16.34 -1.66 -11.61
N LEU A 138 -15.26 -1.52 -12.40
CA LEU A 138 -14.10 -0.69 -12.10
C LEU A 138 -13.98 0.44 -13.12
N LEU A 139 -13.85 1.67 -12.63
CA LEU A 139 -13.70 2.88 -13.43
C LEU A 139 -12.33 3.54 -13.17
N ALA A 140 -11.68 4.00 -14.23
CA ALA A 140 -10.55 4.91 -14.15
C ALA A 140 -11.01 6.35 -14.35
N LEU A 141 -10.54 7.25 -13.50
CA LEU A 141 -10.78 8.68 -13.54
C LEU A 141 -9.45 9.43 -13.60
N PRO A 142 -9.41 10.68 -14.08
CA PRO A 142 -8.23 11.51 -13.97
C PRO A 142 -7.67 11.55 -12.54
N SER A 143 -6.35 11.47 -12.38
CA SER A 143 -5.65 11.25 -11.10
C SER A 143 -6.04 12.22 -9.97
N LYS A 144 -6.48 13.43 -10.31
CA LYS A 144 -6.75 14.53 -9.35
C LYS A 144 -8.23 14.83 -9.12
N ILE A 145 -9.12 13.98 -9.63
CA ILE A 145 -10.54 14.09 -9.28
C ILE A 145 -10.71 13.71 -7.80
N ASP A 146 -11.19 14.65 -7.00
CA ASP A 146 -11.53 14.41 -5.60
C ASP A 146 -13.02 14.03 -5.47
N LEU A 147 -13.29 12.78 -5.20
CA LEU A 147 -14.60 12.23 -4.86
C LEU A 147 -14.74 11.92 -3.37
N SER A 148 -13.73 12.21 -2.54
CA SER A 148 -13.74 11.85 -1.10
C SER A 148 -14.89 12.47 -0.32
N ARG A 149 -15.42 13.60 -0.79
CA ARG A 149 -16.57 14.30 -0.21
C ARG A 149 -17.89 13.99 -0.92
N SER A 150 -17.88 13.16 -1.96
CA SER A 150 -19.09 12.77 -2.67
C SER A 150 -20.02 11.92 -1.80
N THR A 151 -21.31 12.03 -2.01
CA THR A 151 -22.30 11.19 -1.31
C THR A 151 -22.06 9.71 -1.59
N ALA A 152 -21.63 9.36 -2.80
CA ALA A 152 -21.37 7.98 -3.17
C ALA A 152 -20.18 7.39 -2.37
N TYR A 153 -19.08 8.14 -2.19
CA TYR A 153 -17.94 7.71 -1.40
C TYR A 153 -18.28 7.64 0.09
N THR A 154 -18.84 8.71 0.65
CA THR A 154 -19.17 8.77 2.09
C THR A 154 -20.21 7.76 2.53
N LYS A 155 -21.05 7.31 1.60
CA LYS A 155 -22.01 6.21 1.81
C LYS A 155 -21.46 4.84 1.41
N GLY A 156 -20.22 4.72 0.94
CA GLY A 156 -19.61 3.46 0.55
C GLY A 156 -20.24 2.80 -0.69
N GLN A 157 -20.88 3.57 -1.55
CA GLN A 157 -21.38 3.09 -2.85
C GLN A 157 -20.24 2.95 -3.87
N ILE A 158 -19.18 3.76 -3.71
CA ILE A 158 -17.92 3.65 -4.44
C ILE A 158 -16.76 3.51 -3.46
N ILE A 159 -15.75 2.76 -3.85
CA ILE A 159 -14.55 2.49 -3.05
C ILE A 159 -13.32 2.81 -3.90
N PHE A 160 -12.38 3.58 -3.35
CA PHE A 160 -11.10 3.80 -4.01
C PHE A 160 -10.24 2.56 -3.82
N GLN A 161 -9.91 1.91 -4.91
CA GLN A 161 -9.11 0.69 -4.92
C GLN A 161 -8.34 0.62 -6.23
N ASP A 162 -7.02 0.44 -6.15
CA ASP A 162 -6.20 0.24 -7.32
C ASP A 162 -6.66 -0.97 -8.15
N LYS A 163 -6.55 -0.89 -9.48
CA LYS A 163 -6.91 -1.98 -10.39
C LYS A 163 -6.20 -3.28 -10.00
N ALA A 164 -4.89 -3.23 -9.79
CA ALA A 164 -4.09 -4.39 -9.43
C ALA A 164 -4.54 -4.99 -8.09
N SER A 165 -4.93 -4.16 -7.12
CA SER A 165 -5.49 -4.62 -5.83
C SER A 165 -6.87 -5.31 -5.96
N CYS A 166 -7.55 -5.18 -7.10
CA CYS A 166 -8.79 -5.92 -7.39
C CYS A 166 -8.51 -7.35 -7.87
N PHE A 167 -7.33 -7.63 -8.41
CA PHE A 167 -6.99 -8.91 -9.04
C PHE A 167 -7.12 -10.11 -8.10
N PRO A 168 -6.66 -10.09 -6.84
CA PRO A 168 -6.74 -11.26 -5.97
C PRO A 168 -8.17 -11.75 -5.72
N ALA A 169 -9.08 -10.86 -5.39
CA ALA A 169 -10.48 -11.22 -5.16
C ALA A 169 -11.17 -11.69 -6.45
N TYR A 170 -10.86 -11.03 -7.57
CA TYR A 170 -11.44 -11.39 -8.87
C TYR A 170 -10.89 -12.71 -9.40
N LEU A 171 -9.59 -13.00 -9.24
CA LEU A 171 -8.94 -14.26 -9.62
C LEU A 171 -9.39 -15.41 -8.72
N LEU A 172 -9.62 -15.16 -7.43
CA LEU A 172 -10.15 -16.17 -6.51
C LEU A 172 -11.52 -16.65 -6.98
N ASP A 173 -12.34 -15.75 -7.49
CA ASP A 173 -13.61 -16.07 -8.16
C ASP A 173 -14.47 -17.09 -7.38
N PRO A 174 -14.82 -16.82 -6.11
CA PRO A 174 -15.55 -17.79 -5.29
C PRO A 174 -16.92 -18.11 -5.87
N GLN A 175 -17.17 -19.40 -6.13
CA GLN A 175 -18.43 -19.89 -6.68
C GLN A 175 -19.42 -20.25 -5.55
N PRO A 176 -20.73 -20.35 -5.83
CA PRO A 176 -21.71 -20.77 -4.82
C PRO A 176 -21.35 -22.07 -4.12
N ASP A 177 -20.78 -23.02 -4.83
CA ASP A 177 -20.47 -24.35 -4.31
C ASP A 177 -19.15 -24.42 -3.52
N ASP A 178 -18.33 -23.34 -3.53
CA ASP A 178 -17.06 -23.29 -2.80
C ASP A 178 -17.24 -23.14 -1.27
N GLY A 179 -18.44 -23.05 -0.75
CA GLY A 179 -18.68 -22.78 0.67
C GLY A 179 -18.28 -21.36 1.07
N ASP A 180 -17.86 -21.17 2.31
CA ASP A 180 -17.41 -19.89 2.82
C ASP A 180 -15.99 -19.53 2.33
N VAL A 181 -15.61 -18.26 2.48
CA VAL A 181 -14.32 -17.74 1.99
C VAL A 181 -13.51 -17.17 3.16
N ILE A 182 -12.22 -17.40 3.18
CA ILE A 182 -11.30 -16.78 4.13
C ILE A 182 -10.52 -15.64 3.44
N ASP A 183 -10.48 -14.47 4.08
CA ASP A 183 -9.48 -13.43 3.82
C ASP A 183 -8.51 -13.44 5.00
N ALA A 184 -7.33 -14.00 4.80
CA ALA A 184 -6.39 -14.31 5.87
C ALA A 184 -5.58 -13.10 6.38
N THR A 185 -5.62 -11.98 5.65
CA THR A 185 -4.80 -10.77 5.90
C THR A 185 -5.58 -9.50 5.56
N ALA A 186 -6.77 -9.37 6.16
CA ALA A 186 -7.88 -8.60 5.62
C ALA A 186 -7.73 -7.07 5.62
N ALA A 187 -7.00 -6.49 6.61
CA ALA A 187 -6.94 -5.03 6.71
C ALA A 187 -6.10 -4.38 5.60
N PRO A 188 -6.53 -3.23 5.08
CA PRO A 188 -7.58 -2.32 5.59
C PRO A 188 -9.02 -2.66 5.16
N GLY A 189 -9.27 -3.72 4.35
CA GLY A 189 -10.61 -4.17 3.99
C GLY A 189 -11.01 -3.98 2.52
N ASN A 190 -10.13 -3.45 1.68
CA ASN A 190 -10.44 -3.26 0.25
C ASN A 190 -10.69 -4.60 -0.47
N LYS A 191 -9.81 -5.59 -0.26
CA LYS A 191 -9.96 -6.93 -0.84
C LYS A 191 -11.12 -7.69 -0.20
N THR A 192 -11.28 -7.60 1.13
CA THR A 192 -12.38 -8.17 1.89
C THR A 192 -13.76 -7.68 1.37
N THR A 193 -13.91 -6.37 1.18
CA THR A 193 -15.18 -5.79 0.67
C THR A 193 -15.39 -6.11 -0.82
N HIS A 194 -14.33 -6.38 -1.57
CA HIS A 194 -14.46 -6.87 -2.94
C HIS A 194 -14.91 -8.34 -2.96
N LEU A 195 -14.34 -9.19 -2.12
CA LEU A 195 -14.83 -10.56 -1.92
C LEU A 195 -16.31 -10.57 -1.51
N ALA A 196 -16.69 -9.73 -0.54
CA ALA A 196 -18.07 -9.63 -0.09
C ALA A 196 -19.03 -9.24 -1.24
N ALA A 197 -18.60 -8.34 -2.13
CA ALA A 197 -19.37 -7.96 -3.31
C ALA A 197 -19.54 -9.15 -4.28
N ILE A 198 -18.45 -9.85 -4.60
CA ILE A 198 -18.49 -11.04 -5.48
C ILE A 198 -19.36 -12.14 -4.89
N VAL A 199 -19.21 -12.44 -3.59
CA VAL A 199 -20.04 -13.43 -2.89
C VAL A 199 -21.50 -13.03 -2.90
N SER A 200 -21.81 -11.75 -2.64
CA SER A 200 -23.18 -11.22 -2.67
C SER A 200 -23.85 -11.36 -4.04
N ASP A 201 -23.11 -11.06 -5.10
CA ASP A 201 -23.62 -11.10 -6.47
C ASP A 201 -23.91 -12.54 -6.94
N ARG A 202 -23.23 -13.54 -6.37
CA ARG A 202 -23.29 -14.94 -6.80
C ARG A 202 -24.09 -15.85 -5.90
N ARG A 203 -24.39 -15.45 -4.65
CA ARG A 203 -25.13 -16.30 -3.71
C ARG A 203 -26.51 -16.66 -4.25
N ARG A 204 -26.92 -17.90 -4.02
CA ARG A 204 -28.26 -18.35 -4.34
C ARG A 204 -29.31 -17.82 -3.34
N PRO A 205 -30.55 -17.62 -3.70
CA PRO A 205 -31.60 -17.20 -2.76
C PRO A 205 -31.68 -18.17 -1.56
N GLY A 206 -31.58 -17.63 -0.35
CA GLY A 206 -31.62 -18.43 0.89
C GLY A 206 -30.27 -19.03 1.33
N GLU A 207 -29.22 -18.84 0.59
CA GLU A 207 -27.88 -19.27 0.95
C GLU A 207 -27.19 -18.23 1.82
N GLU A 208 -26.70 -18.64 3.01
CA GLU A 208 -25.84 -17.79 3.85
C GLU A 208 -24.38 -18.16 3.59
N LYS A 209 -23.70 -17.34 2.79
CA LYS A 209 -22.27 -17.48 2.51
C LYS A 209 -21.52 -16.35 3.17
N LYS A 210 -20.40 -16.67 3.82
CA LYS A 210 -19.63 -15.72 4.63
C LYS A 210 -18.19 -15.55 4.13
N VAL A 211 -17.65 -14.38 4.38
CA VAL A 211 -16.21 -14.08 4.28
C VAL A 211 -15.67 -13.92 5.69
N ILE A 212 -14.79 -14.82 6.12
CA ILE A 212 -14.11 -14.72 7.41
C ILE A 212 -12.83 -13.93 7.23
N ALA A 213 -12.74 -12.76 7.84
CA ALA A 213 -11.67 -11.81 7.66
C ALA A 213 -10.76 -11.79 8.89
N PHE A 214 -9.52 -12.27 8.77
CA PHE A 214 -8.52 -12.28 9.83
C PHE A 214 -7.67 -11.01 9.80
N GLU A 215 -7.44 -10.42 10.97
CA GLU A 215 -6.49 -9.34 11.14
C GLU A 215 -5.84 -9.41 12.53
N ARG A 216 -4.51 -9.52 12.56
CA ARG A 216 -3.75 -9.66 13.79
C ARG A 216 -3.66 -8.36 14.59
N ASP A 217 -3.43 -7.24 13.91
CA ASP A 217 -3.26 -5.94 14.54
C ASP A 217 -4.59 -5.34 15.00
N LYS A 218 -4.63 -4.85 16.24
CA LYS A 218 -5.84 -4.26 16.85
C LYS A 218 -6.26 -2.95 16.16
N GLY A 219 -5.31 -2.09 15.80
CA GLY A 219 -5.58 -0.81 15.15
C GLY A 219 -6.08 -1.02 13.72
N ARG A 220 -5.45 -1.94 12.99
CA ARG A 220 -5.89 -2.32 11.64
C ARG A 220 -7.24 -3.04 11.65
N THR A 221 -7.53 -3.84 12.68
CA THR A 221 -8.88 -4.44 12.89
C THR A 221 -9.96 -3.37 12.94
N PHE A 222 -9.73 -2.27 13.63
CA PHE A 222 -10.71 -1.17 13.69
C PHE A 222 -10.94 -0.52 12.31
N THR A 223 -9.89 -0.37 11.52
CA THR A 223 -9.97 0.13 10.14
C THR A 223 -10.77 -0.83 9.26
N LEU A 224 -10.49 -2.14 9.35
CA LEU A 224 -11.22 -3.19 8.65
C LEU A 224 -12.73 -3.16 8.99
N GLN A 225 -13.07 -3.10 10.27
CA GLN A 225 -14.47 -3.02 10.74
C GLN A 225 -15.19 -1.78 10.19
N LYS A 226 -14.51 -0.62 10.16
CA LYS A 226 -15.05 0.61 9.57
C LYS A 226 -15.32 0.44 8.07
N MET A 227 -14.37 -0.17 7.34
CA MET A 227 -14.51 -0.41 5.91
C MET A 227 -15.66 -1.39 5.61
N VAL A 228 -15.75 -2.49 6.34
CA VAL A 228 -16.84 -3.49 6.21
C VAL A 228 -18.18 -2.82 6.45
N LYS A 229 -18.33 -2.04 7.51
CA LYS A 229 -19.56 -1.29 7.82
C LYS A 229 -19.88 -0.25 6.75
N LEU A 230 -18.89 0.52 6.30
CA LEU A 230 -19.08 1.51 5.22
C LEU A 230 -19.58 0.85 3.94
N ALA A 231 -19.05 -0.33 3.60
CA ALA A 231 -19.44 -1.10 2.44
C ALA A 231 -20.80 -1.81 2.61
N SER A 232 -21.44 -1.78 3.80
CA SER A 232 -22.61 -2.59 4.18
C SER A 232 -22.40 -4.08 3.96
N ALA A 233 -21.19 -4.54 4.18
CA ALA A 233 -20.80 -5.93 4.07
C ALA A 233 -20.87 -6.70 5.40
N ASP A 234 -21.36 -6.08 6.47
CA ASP A 234 -21.40 -6.64 7.83
C ASP A 234 -22.31 -7.86 7.98
N SER A 235 -23.26 -8.06 7.09
CA SER A 235 -24.06 -9.30 7.02
C SER A 235 -23.34 -10.45 6.30
N ILE A 236 -22.28 -10.16 5.55
CA ILE A 236 -21.52 -11.12 4.74
C ILE A 236 -20.15 -11.40 5.37
N VAL A 237 -19.52 -10.37 5.95
CA VAL A 237 -18.16 -10.44 6.49
C VAL A 237 -18.18 -10.61 8.01
N GLN A 238 -17.57 -11.69 8.50
CA GLN A 238 -17.30 -11.90 9.90
C GLN A 238 -15.83 -11.53 10.17
N VAL A 239 -15.60 -10.46 10.93
CA VAL A 239 -14.23 -10.01 11.26
C VAL A 239 -13.71 -10.76 12.48
N LYS A 240 -12.63 -11.53 12.33
CA LYS A 240 -11.80 -12.10 13.39
C LYS A 240 -10.64 -11.13 13.68
N GLY A 241 -10.94 -10.11 14.47
CA GLY A 241 -9.96 -9.09 14.84
C GLY A 241 -9.03 -9.54 15.95
N SER A 242 -7.81 -9.01 15.97
CA SER A 242 -6.72 -9.41 16.88
C SER A 242 -6.49 -10.93 16.88
N SER A 243 -6.64 -11.54 15.70
CA SER A 243 -6.52 -12.98 15.49
C SER A 243 -5.58 -13.26 14.34
N ASP A 244 -4.55 -14.05 14.58
CA ASP A 244 -3.61 -14.48 13.58
C ASP A 244 -4.17 -15.68 12.80
N PHE A 245 -4.12 -15.62 11.46
CA PHE A 245 -4.57 -16.72 10.62
C PHE A 245 -3.71 -17.99 10.82
N ILE A 246 -2.43 -17.84 11.11
CA ILE A 246 -1.52 -18.98 11.36
C ILE A 246 -1.95 -19.76 12.61
N ALA A 247 -2.59 -19.13 13.59
CA ALA A 247 -3.13 -19.81 14.76
C ALA A 247 -4.43 -20.57 14.50
N ALA A 248 -5.06 -20.39 13.35
CA ALA A 248 -6.25 -21.14 12.97
C ALA A 248 -5.90 -22.62 12.68
N LYS A 249 -6.66 -23.55 13.24
CA LYS A 249 -6.40 -24.99 13.07
C LYS A 249 -7.10 -25.54 11.82
N PRO A 250 -6.37 -25.93 10.75
CA PRO A 250 -6.97 -26.32 9.47
C PRO A 250 -7.97 -27.47 9.53
N GLY A 251 -7.80 -28.43 10.45
CA GLY A 251 -8.69 -29.59 10.60
C GLY A 251 -9.84 -29.40 11.60
N SER A 252 -10.12 -28.17 12.08
CA SER A 252 -11.24 -27.96 13.01
C SER A 252 -12.56 -27.82 12.29
N ASP A 253 -13.64 -28.25 12.93
CA ASP A 253 -15.02 -28.14 12.42
C ASP A 253 -15.40 -26.72 12.02
N GLU A 254 -14.79 -25.71 12.66
CA GLU A 254 -15.00 -24.30 12.36
C GLU A 254 -14.66 -23.97 10.89
N TYR A 255 -13.67 -24.67 10.32
CA TYR A 255 -13.19 -24.44 8.95
C TYR A 255 -13.55 -25.53 7.96
N ALA A 256 -14.46 -26.43 8.32
CA ALA A 256 -14.86 -27.56 7.47
C ALA A 256 -15.57 -27.14 6.17
N ASN A 257 -16.13 -25.93 6.10
CA ASN A 257 -16.91 -25.44 4.94
C ASN A 257 -16.21 -24.32 4.15
N PHE A 258 -14.89 -24.19 4.24
CA PHE A 258 -14.14 -23.10 3.56
C PHE A 258 -13.44 -23.61 2.31
N GLY A 259 -13.97 -23.30 1.12
CA GLY A 259 -13.41 -23.74 -0.15
C GLY A 259 -12.36 -22.80 -0.76
N ALA A 260 -12.37 -21.52 -0.39
CA ALA A 260 -11.52 -20.51 -1.02
C ALA A 260 -10.83 -19.62 0.01
N ILE A 261 -9.54 -19.31 -0.22
CA ILE A 261 -8.71 -18.48 0.69
C ILE A 261 -7.98 -17.40 -0.11
N LEU A 262 -8.07 -16.15 0.36
CA LEU A 262 -7.29 -15.03 -0.15
C LEU A 262 -6.15 -14.71 0.82
N LEU A 263 -4.93 -14.63 0.29
CA LEU A 263 -3.72 -14.23 0.99
C LEU A 263 -3.12 -12.97 0.35
N ASP A 264 -2.98 -11.91 1.14
CA ASP A 264 -2.29 -10.66 0.76
C ASP A 264 -1.37 -10.25 1.93
N PRO A 265 -0.33 -11.08 2.23
CA PRO A 265 0.50 -10.91 3.40
C PRO A 265 1.38 -9.67 3.32
N SER A 266 1.96 -9.29 4.46
CA SER A 266 2.96 -8.22 4.50
C SER A 266 4.09 -8.49 3.51
N CYS A 267 4.49 -7.45 2.77
CA CYS A 267 5.53 -7.47 1.75
C CYS A 267 6.39 -6.20 1.81
N SER A 268 7.42 -6.11 0.98
CA SER A 268 8.30 -4.93 0.91
C SER A 268 7.56 -3.64 0.52
N GLY A 269 6.44 -3.75 -0.22
CA GLY A 269 5.65 -2.62 -0.68
C GLY A 269 6.33 -1.78 -1.77
N THR A 270 7.34 -2.32 -2.44
CA THR A 270 8.13 -1.62 -3.47
C THR A 270 7.35 -1.32 -4.75
N GLY A 271 6.21 -1.97 -4.94
CA GLY A 271 5.30 -1.70 -6.06
C GLY A 271 4.34 -0.52 -5.83
N ILE A 272 4.22 0.00 -4.61
CA ILE A 272 3.25 1.06 -4.31
C ILE A 272 3.67 2.36 -4.99
N VAL A 273 2.74 2.97 -5.73
CA VAL A 273 2.94 4.27 -6.39
C VAL A 273 3.06 5.37 -5.32
N GLY A 274 4.06 6.24 -5.47
CA GLY A 274 4.30 7.36 -4.55
C GLY A 274 5.16 7.02 -3.33
N ARG A 275 5.48 5.74 -3.08
CA ARG A 275 6.36 5.36 -1.96
C ARG A 275 7.83 5.65 -2.25
N ASP A 276 8.28 5.43 -3.49
CA ASP A 276 9.64 5.75 -3.93
C ASP A 276 9.76 7.19 -4.45
N ASP A 277 8.63 7.88 -4.61
CA ASP A 277 8.55 9.29 -5.00
C ASP A 277 8.76 10.23 -3.82
N ALA A 278 9.30 9.74 -2.70
CA ALA A 278 9.81 10.61 -1.64
C ALA A 278 10.69 11.66 -2.30
N ILE A 279 10.28 12.92 -2.18
CA ILE A 279 10.96 14.07 -2.78
C ILE A 279 12.45 13.91 -2.46
N LYS A 280 13.26 13.59 -3.48
CA LYS A 280 14.72 13.57 -3.34
C LYS A 280 15.16 15.02 -3.08
N MET A 281 15.23 15.38 -1.81
CA MET A 281 15.71 16.70 -1.42
C MET A 281 17.20 16.73 -1.67
N HIS A 282 17.61 17.40 -2.75
CA HIS A 282 19.02 17.76 -2.96
C HIS A 282 19.40 18.86 -1.95
N LEU A 283 19.80 18.43 -0.76
CA LEU A 283 20.29 19.36 0.24
C LEU A 283 21.69 19.82 -0.17
N PRO A 284 22.00 21.13 -0.05
CA PRO A 284 23.35 21.61 -0.29
C PRO A 284 24.29 20.99 0.76
N GLU A 285 25.46 20.54 0.31
CA GLU A 285 26.50 20.01 1.19
C GLU A 285 26.83 20.99 2.33
N SER A 286 26.92 20.46 3.54
CA SER A 286 27.31 21.29 4.68
C SER A 286 28.78 21.70 4.53
N PRO A 287 29.13 23.02 4.70
CA PRO A 287 30.52 23.46 4.60
C PRO A 287 31.47 22.80 5.62
N ASN A 288 30.91 22.08 6.60
CA ASN A 288 31.66 21.44 7.68
C ASN A 288 31.95 19.94 7.46
N SER A 289 31.59 19.36 6.33
CA SER A 289 31.95 17.99 5.96
C SER A 289 33.41 17.93 5.50
N ARG A 290 34.36 18.30 6.38
CA ARG A 290 35.78 17.93 6.20
C ARG A 290 35.92 16.48 6.68
N PRO A 291 36.64 15.61 5.92
CA PRO A 291 36.89 14.25 6.39
C PRO A 291 37.65 14.33 7.71
N ALA A 292 37.16 13.62 8.71
CA ALA A 292 37.81 13.52 10.01
C ALA A 292 39.20 12.95 9.83
N PRO A 293 40.25 13.56 10.43
CA PRO A 293 41.61 13.01 10.32
C PRO A 293 41.65 11.64 11.01
N GLN A 294 42.11 10.62 10.29
CA GLN A 294 42.35 9.29 10.80
C GLN A 294 43.15 9.36 12.10
N LYS A 295 42.56 8.95 13.22
CA LYS A 295 43.27 8.81 14.49
C LYS A 295 44.20 7.62 14.40
N PRO A 296 45.52 7.78 14.73
CA PRO A 296 46.43 6.66 14.82
C PRO A 296 46.04 5.75 15.99
N GLU A 297 46.07 4.44 15.76
CA GLU A 297 45.95 3.42 16.80
C GLU A 297 46.83 3.71 17.98
N LYS A 298 46.28 3.90 19.16
CA LYS A 298 47.01 3.89 20.43
C LYS A 298 46.50 2.79 21.34
N GLY A 299 47.52 2.00 21.73
CA GLY A 299 47.46 0.79 22.52
C GLY A 299 46.70 0.88 23.86
N LYS A 300 46.35 -0.29 24.32
CA LYS A 300 45.77 -0.64 25.62
C LYS A 300 46.49 0.03 26.80
N LYS A 301 45.76 0.76 27.67
CA LYS A 301 46.10 0.91 29.09
C LYS A 301 44.86 0.97 29.99
N ARG A 302 44.85 -0.01 30.86
CA ARG A 302 44.43 -0.18 32.27
C ARG A 302 43.41 0.77 32.90
N LYS A 303 42.45 0.09 33.57
CA LYS A 303 41.47 0.53 34.57
C LYS A 303 42.02 1.48 35.64
N ARG A 304 41.19 2.43 36.04
CA ARG A 304 41.07 2.85 37.44
C ARG A 304 39.65 3.33 37.69
N ASP A 305 39.09 2.85 38.82
CA ASP A 305 37.82 3.16 39.42
C ASP A 305 37.78 4.59 39.93
N ASP A 306 36.64 5.29 39.85
CA ASP A 306 35.96 5.96 40.97
C ASP A 306 34.69 6.69 40.49
N ALA A 307 33.73 6.78 41.37
CA ALA A 307 32.32 6.97 41.35
C ALA A 307 31.84 8.43 41.04
N PRO A 308 30.54 8.82 41.29
CA PRO A 308 29.61 9.18 40.22
C PRO A 308 29.25 10.68 40.24
N GLU A 309 28.88 11.26 39.10
CA GLU A 309 28.16 12.55 39.04
C GLU A 309 27.15 12.60 37.90
N GLU A 310 25.98 12.94 38.32
CA GLU A 310 24.82 13.62 37.74
C GLU A 310 24.47 13.52 36.25
N ALA A 311 23.20 13.21 36.03
CA ALA A 311 22.49 13.11 34.79
C ALA A 311 22.47 14.44 34.01
N ASP A 312 22.95 14.42 32.78
CA ASP A 312 22.66 15.43 31.76
C ASP A 312 21.82 14.77 30.63
N LEU A 313 20.56 15.21 30.54
CA LEU A 313 19.57 14.79 29.55
C LEU A 313 19.79 15.60 28.25
N SER A 314 20.72 15.16 27.42
CA SER A 314 20.82 15.59 26.02
C SER A 314 21.24 14.42 25.14
N ALA A 315 20.34 13.44 24.94
CA ALA A 315 20.50 12.45 23.90
C ALA A 315 20.19 13.10 22.53
N THR A 316 21.24 13.61 21.90
CA THR A 316 21.24 13.97 20.50
C THR A 316 21.06 12.72 19.66
N LEU A 317 20.04 12.71 18.84
CA LEU A 317 19.86 11.75 17.76
C LEU A 317 20.94 12.03 16.71
N ASP A 318 22.04 11.32 16.78
CA ASP A 318 23.05 11.26 15.73
C ASP A 318 22.52 10.35 14.61
N LEU A 319 21.87 10.96 13.61
CA LEU A 319 21.68 10.35 12.30
C LEU A 319 22.98 10.57 11.51
N ASP A 320 23.93 9.69 11.69
CA ASP A 320 25.10 9.59 10.81
C ASP A 320 24.67 9.08 9.43
N MET A 321 24.41 10.02 8.51
CA MET A 321 24.39 9.79 7.09
C MET A 321 25.81 9.96 6.56
N ASP A 322 26.56 8.87 6.53
CA ASP A 322 27.87 8.83 5.89
C ASP A 322 27.70 8.63 4.38
N GLU A 323 27.98 9.68 3.61
CA GLU A 323 28.00 9.69 2.16
C GLU A 323 29.46 9.79 1.71
N SER A 324 30.12 8.64 1.50
CA SER A 324 31.40 8.63 0.75
C SER A 324 31.71 7.27 0.13
N THR A 325 31.77 7.28 -1.21
CA THR A 325 32.40 6.35 -2.17
C THR A 325 31.58 5.13 -2.64
N PRO A 326 31.69 4.76 -3.93
CA PRO A 326 30.97 3.61 -4.51
C PRO A 326 31.74 2.32 -4.22
N GLU A 327 31.70 1.86 -3.00
CA GLU A 327 32.01 0.49 -2.62
C GLU A 327 30.68 -0.15 -2.19
N GLU A 328 30.46 -1.40 -2.58
CA GLU A 328 29.25 -2.22 -2.39
C GLU A 328 28.63 -2.00 -1.01
N THR A 329 27.53 -1.27 -0.99
CA THR A 329 27.04 -0.58 0.20
C THR A 329 26.22 -1.50 1.12
N PRO A 330 26.30 -1.32 2.45
CA PRO A 330 25.51 -2.07 3.44
C PRO A 330 23.98 -1.96 3.27
N MET A 331 23.46 -1.10 2.39
CA MET A 331 22.04 -1.00 2.06
C MET A 331 21.52 -2.18 1.23
N HIS A 332 22.31 -2.75 0.30
CA HIS A 332 21.90 -3.93 -0.46
C HIS A 332 21.79 -5.17 0.44
N GLY A 333 22.68 -5.34 1.41
CA GLY A 333 22.61 -6.42 2.38
C GLY A 333 21.33 -6.38 3.24
N LYS A 334 21.00 -5.22 3.79
CA LYS A 334 19.78 -5.04 4.60
C LYS A 334 18.47 -5.26 3.81
N LEU A 335 18.46 -4.87 2.53
CA LEU A 335 17.30 -5.13 1.67
C LEU A 335 17.16 -6.64 1.40
N ALA A 336 18.24 -7.32 1.08
CA ALA A 336 18.25 -8.77 0.83
C ALA A 336 17.80 -9.55 2.08
N GLU A 337 18.32 -9.24 3.26
CA GLU A 337 17.90 -9.83 4.54
C GLU A 337 16.39 -9.63 4.79
N ARG A 338 15.91 -8.42 4.55
CA ARG A 338 14.48 -8.11 4.69
C ARG A 338 13.62 -8.89 3.68
N LEU A 339 14.04 -8.99 2.43
CA LEU A 339 13.32 -9.76 1.41
C LEU A 339 13.28 -11.24 1.76
N THR A 340 14.38 -11.80 2.26
CA THR A 340 14.45 -13.20 2.73
C THR A 340 13.49 -13.44 3.90
N ALA A 341 13.46 -12.57 4.90
CA ALA A 341 12.54 -12.69 6.02
C ALA A 341 11.06 -12.60 5.60
N LEU A 342 10.74 -11.68 4.70
CA LEU A 342 9.37 -11.50 4.18
C LEU A 342 8.93 -12.69 3.33
N SER A 343 9.78 -13.16 2.41
CA SER A 343 9.47 -14.32 1.56
C SER A 343 9.30 -15.61 2.36
N SER A 344 10.11 -15.82 3.40
CA SER A 344 9.97 -16.95 4.31
C SER A 344 8.63 -16.93 5.05
N PHE A 345 8.21 -15.76 5.57
CA PHE A 345 6.89 -15.59 6.18
C PHE A 345 5.76 -15.81 5.19
N GLN A 346 5.89 -15.28 3.96
CA GLN A 346 4.90 -15.43 2.89
C GLN A 346 4.74 -16.91 2.48
N LEU A 347 5.85 -17.63 2.37
CA LEU A 347 5.83 -19.08 2.11
C LEU A 347 5.16 -19.83 3.27
N HIS A 348 5.46 -19.46 4.51
CA HIS A 348 4.87 -20.10 5.70
C HIS A 348 3.35 -19.96 5.73
N ILE A 349 2.82 -18.74 5.54
CA ILE A 349 1.36 -18.50 5.55
C ILE A 349 0.67 -19.19 4.37
N LEU A 350 1.30 -19.24 3.19
CA LEU A 350 0.78 -19.95 2.03
C LEU A 350 0.72 -21.47 2.27
N ASN A 351 1.79 -22.07 2.80
CA ASN A 351 1.80 -23.47 3.19
C ASN A 351 0.78 -23.78 4.28
N HIS A 352 0.55 -22.85 5.22
CA HIS A 352 -0.50 -22.99 6.22
C HIS A 352 -1.90 -23.01 5.58
N ALA A 353 -2.18 -22.12 4.62
CA ALA A 353 -3.44 -22.12 3.88
C ALA A 353 -3.65 -23.43 3.10
N MET A 354 -2.61 -24.00 2.53
CA MET A 354 -2.66 -25.26 1.80
C MET A 354 -3.02 -26.47 2.69
N ARG A 355 -2.92 -26.35 4.01
CA ARG A 355 -3.32 -27.40 4.97
C ARG A 355 -4.82 -27.46 5.22
N PHE A 356 -5.60 -26.45 4.87
CA PHE A 356 -7.05 -26.45 5.08
C PHE A 356 -7.72 -27.53 4.23
N GLU A 357 -8.45 -28.44 4.88
CA GLU A 357 -8.96 -29.65 4.24
C GLU A 357 -9.99 -29.39 3.17
N SER A 358 -10.85 -28.42 3.40
CA SER A 358 -11.92 -28.03 2.47
C SER A 358 -11.47 -27.03 1.41
N ALA A 359 -10.34 -26.34 1.62
CA ALA A 359 -9.84 -25.37 0.66
C ALA A 359 -9.41 -26.06 -0.64
N HIS A 360 -9.91 -25.60 -1.76
CA HIS A 360 -9.53 -26.06 -3.09
C HIS A 360 -9.10 -24.93 -4.02
N LYS A 361 -9.16 -23.68 -3.55
CA LYS A 361 -8.67 -22.52 -4.28
C LYS A 361 -8.02 -21.48 -3.34
N ILE A 362 -6.83 -21.03 -3.67
CA ILE A 362 -6.09 -20.04 -2.91
C ILE A 362 -5.57 -18.98 -3.88
N THR A 363 -5.71 -17.69 -3.56
CA THR A 363 -4.95 -16.63 -4.22
C THR A 363 -3.91 -16.09 -3.27
N TYR A 364 -2.72 -15.87 -3.80
CA TYR A 364 -1.58 -15.25 -3.14
C TYR A 364 -1.20 -13.99 -3.89
N SER A 365 -1.01 -12.87 -3.19
CA SER A 365 -0.68 -11.58 -3.80
C SER A 365 0.28 -10.76 -2.95
N THR A 366 1.04 -9.89 -3.61
CA THR A 366 1.91 -8.90 -2.99
C THR A 366 1.86 -7.57 -3.73
N CYS A 367 2.16 -6.48 -3.04
CA CYS A 367 2.49 -5.19 -3.67
C CYS A 367 4.01 -5.00 -3.82
N SER A 368 4.74 -6.08 -4.09
CA SER A 368 6.18 -6.12 -4.35
C SER A 368 6.48 -6.30 -5.84
N ILE A 369 7.62 -5.75 -6.27
CA ILE A 369 8.19 -6.02 -7.60
C ILE A 369 9.27 -7.11 -7.59
N HIS A 370 9.69 -7.57 -6.40
CA HIS A 370 10.80 -8.50 -6.24
C HIS A 370 10.40 -9.94 -6.52
N PHE A 371 11.24 -10.65 -7.25
CA PHE A 371 11.07 -12.06 -7.56
C PHE A 371 10.97 -12.93 -6.30
N GLU A 372 11.77 -12.65 -5.28
CA GLU A 372 11.87 -13.40 -4.03
C GLU A 372 10.54 -13.46 -3.27
N GLU A 373 9.74 -12.38 -3.33
CA GLU A 373 8.42 -12.30 -2.69
C GLU A 373 7.28 -12.76 -3.61
N ASN A 374 7.54 -12.97 -4.88
CA ASN A 374 6.57 -13.24 -5.93
C ASN A 374 6.71 -14.67 -6.47
N GLU A 375 7.31 -14.87 -7.63
CA GLU A 375 7.47 -16.18 -8.26
C GLU A 375 8.31 -17.12 -7.38
N GLY A 376 9.33 -16.62 -6.69
CA GLY A 376 10.15 -17.39 -5.76
C GLY A 376 9.31 -18.09 -4.70
N VAL A 377 8.34 -17.40 -4.10
CA VAL A 377 7.40 -18.00 -3.13
C VAL A 377 6.49 -19.03 -3.81
N VAL A 378 5.98 -18.72 -5.02
CA VAL A 378 5.10 -19.64 -5.76
C VAL A 378 5.79 -20.95 -6.07
N PHE A 379 7.01 -20.91 -6.60
CA PHE A 379 7.79 -22.12 -6.91
C PHE A 379 8.12 -22.93 -5.66
N GLN A 380 8.54 -22.28 -4.57
CA GLN A 380 8.83 -22.95 -3.31
C GLN A 380 7.57 -23.59 -2.69
N ALA A 381 6.42 -22.93 -2.78
CA ALA A 381 5.15 -23.46 -2.30
C ALA A 381 4.73 -24.71 -3.08
N LEU A 382 4.83 -24.69 -4.41
CA LEU A 382 4.55 -25.87 -5.27
C LEU A 382 5.53 -27.02 -5.04
N ALA A 383 6.79 -26.73 -4.71
CA ALA A 383 7.79 -27.71 -4.37
C ALA A 383 7.61 -28.32 -2.97
N SER A 384 6.82 -27.69 -2.08
CA SER A 384 6.64 -28.11 -0.70
C SER A 384 5.99 -29.48 -0.58
N SER A 385 6.24 -30.19 0.55
CA SER A 385 5.62 -31.48 0.86
C SER A 385 4.11 -31.36 0.93
N ILE A 386 3.59 -30.31 1.58
CA ILE A 386 2.15 -30.08 1.73
C ILE A 386 1.43 -29.88 0.40
N ALA A 387 2.04 -29.17 -0.55
CA ALA A 387 1.45 -29.01 -1.87
C ALA A 387 1.36 -30.33 -2.62
N LYS A 388 2.43 -31.14 -2.58
CA LYS A 388 2.49 -32.46 -3.21
C LYS A 388 1.52 -33.45 -2.57
N GLU A 389 1.48 -33.54 -1.24
CA GLU A 389 0.60 -34.44 -0.48
C GLU A 389 -0.89 -34.09 -0.69
N ARG A 390 -1.21 -32.81 -0.80
CA ARG A 390 -2.59 -32.35 -0.95
C ARG A 390 -3.01 -32.14 -2.41
N GLY A 391 -2.13 -32.34 -3.38
CA GLY A 391 -2.43 -32.20 -4.81
C GLY A 391 -2.66 -30.78 -5.28
N TRP A 392 -2.00 -29.79 -4.64
CA TRP A 392 -2.06 -28.41 -5.09
C TRP A 392 -1.26 -28.20 -6.37
N SER A 393 -1.82 -27.46 -7.28
CA SER A 393 -1.22 -27.02 -8.54
C SER A 393 -1.50 -25.56 -8.80
N ILE A 394 -0.76 -24.96 -9.75
CA ILE A 394 -1.04 -23.60 -10.17
C ILE A 394 -2.31 -23.54 -11.01
N LEU A 395 -3.15 -22.51 -10.83
CA LEU A 395 -4.30 -22.24 -11.69
C LEU A 395 -3.80 -21.73 -13.05
N LYS A 396 -3.80 -22.58 -14.06
CA LYS A 396 -3.29 -22.25 -15.39
C LYS A 396 -4.04 -21.06 -16.02
N ARG A 397 -3.35 -20.31 -16.91
CA ARG A 397 -3.89 -19.12 -17.55
C ARG A 397 -5.25 -19.36 -18.22
N ASP A 398 -5.43 -20.47 -18.92
CA ASP A 398 -6.66 -20.85 -19.59
C ASP A 398 -7.84 -21.17 -18.65
N GLN A 399 -7.56 -21.45 -17.38
CA GLN A 399 -8.55 -21.71 -16.33
C GLN A 399 -8.92 -20.43 -15.53
N GLN A 400 -8.17 -19.35 -15.70
CA GLN A 400 -8.44 -18.08 -15.01
C GLN A 400 -9.73 -17.42 -15.50
N VAL A 401 -10.24 -16.44 -14.76
CA VAL A 401 -11.37 -15.61 -15.19
C VAL A 401 -10.99 -14.75 -16.39
N ASP A 402 -11.95 -14.41 -17.22
CA ASP A 402 -11.73 -13.79 -18.54
C ASP A 402 -10.83 -12.55 -18.52
N GLY A 403 -11.02 -11.67 -17.56
CA GLY A 403 -10.19 -10.47 -17.44
C GLY A 403 -8.72 -10.80 -17.16
N MET A 404 -8.47 -11.86 -16.39
CA MET A 404 -7.13 -12.31 -16.05
C MET A 404 -6.48 -13.12 -17.18
N LYS A 405 -7.25 -13.90 -17.95
CA LYS A 405 -6.76 -14.54 -19.19
C LYS A 405 -6.23 -13.52 -20.18
N LYS A 406 -6.93 -12.39 -20.31
CA LYS A 406 -6.60 -11.30 -21.26
C LYS A 406 -5.43 -10.44 -20.79
N TRP A 407 -5.13 -10.44 -19.49
CA TRP A 407 -4.02 -9.67 -18.96
C TRP A 407 -2.69 -10.19 -19.51
N HIS A 408 -1.86 -9.31 -20.04
CA HIS A 408 -0.68 -9.73 -20.84
C HIS A 408 0.61 -9.87 -20.04
N ARG A 409 0.74 -9.14 -18.90
CA ARG A 409 1.96 -9.21 -18.07
C ARG A 409 1.93 -10.46 -17.19
N ARG A 410 2.95 -11.31 -17.40
CA ARG A 410 3.06 -12.60 -16.73
C ARG A 410 4.27 -12.67 -15.83
N GLY A 411 4.43 -13.79 -15.14
CA GLY A 411 5.58 -14.02 -14.28
C GLY A 411 6.90 -13.94 -15.03
N VAL A 412 7.95 -13.65 -14.29
CA VAL A 412 9.32 -13.59 -14.78
C VAL A 412 10.18 -14.62 -14.07
N TRP A 413 11.27 -15.03 -14.69
CA TRP A 413 12.24 -15.93 -14.08
C TRP A 413 13.56 -15.20 -13.89
N GLU A 414 14.19 -15.43 -12.72
CA GLU A 414 15.51 -14.89 -12.39
C GLU A 414 16.41 -16.06 -11.94
N ASP A 415 17.27 -16.54 -12.83
CA ASP A 415 18.06 -17.77 -12.63
C ASP A 415 18.97 -17.74 -11.38
N GLU A 416 19.44 -16.57 -10.98
CA GLU A 416 20.42 -16.45 -9.87
C GLU A 416 19.77 -16.45 -8.48
N LYS A 417 18.41 -16.38 -8.41
CA LYS A 417 17.70 -16.14 -7.14
C LYS A 417 17.00 -17.35 -6.55
N LEU A 418 16.94 -18.47 -7.26
CA LEU A 418 16.24 -19.65 -6.78
C LEU A 418 17.01 -20.92 -7.14
N GLU A 419 17.53 -21.60 -6.12
CA GLU A 419 18.25 -22.88 -6.24
C GLU A 419 17.28 -24.07 -6.18
N ILE A 420 16.30 -24.11 -7.07
CA ILE A 420 15.38 -25.25 -7.22
C ILE A 420 15.50 -25.78 -8.64
N ASP A 421 15.74 -27.07 -8.76
CA ASP A 421 15.65 -27.78 -10.05
C ASP A 421 14.17 -27.89 -10.45
N VAL A 422 13.76 -27.12 -11.45
CA VAL A 422 12.38 -27.06 -11.94
C VAL A 422 12.35 -27.54 -13.40
N ASP A 423 11.49 -28.49 -13.67
CA ASP A 423 11.21 -28.89 -15.06
C ASP A 423 10.77 -27.68 -15.92
N GLU A 424 11.34 -27.53 -17.10
CA GLU A 424 11.09 -26.38 -18.00
C GLU A 424 9.61 -26.24 -18.40
N SER A 425 8.87 -27.34 -18.51
CA SER A 425 7.44 -27.32 -18.78
C SER A 425 6.66 -26.76 -17.61
N LEU A 426 6.98 -27.20 -16.39
CA LEU A 426 6.37 -26.65 -15.17
C LEU A 426 6.73 -25.18 -14.96
N LYS A 427 7.98 -24.81 -15.23
CA LYS A 427 8.45 -23.42 -15.17
C LYS A 427 7.62 -22.54 -16.11
N SER A 428 7.45 -22.94 -17.34
CA SER A 428 6.63 -22.19 -18.33
C SER A 428 5.17 -22.06 -17.89
N ASP A 429 4.56 -23.16 -17.43
CA ASP A 429 3.16 -23.18 -16.94
C ASP A 429 2.96 -22.22 -15.75
N VAL A 430 3.89 -22.22 -14.78
CA VAL A 430 3.82 -21.35 -13.60
C VAL A 430 4.00 -19.90 -13.97
N LEU A 431 4.96 -19.55 -14.82
CA LEU A 431 5.19 -18.18 -15.25
C LEU A 431 4.00 -17.61 -16.03
N GLU A 432 3.42 -18.41 -16.93
CA GLU A 432 2.20 -18.02 -17.66
C GLU A 432 0.97 -17.88 -16.75
N ALA A 433 0.92 -18.61 -15.65
CA ALA A 433 -0.16 -18.55 -14.67
C ALA A 433 -0.04 -17.33 -13.74
N CYS A 434 1.18 -16.93 -13.41
CA CYS A 434 1.45 -15.76 -12.58
C CYS A 434 1.09 -14.46 -13.31
N ILE A 435 0.60 -13.49 -12.58
CA ILE A 435 0.16 -12.18 -13.10
C ILE A 435 0.99 -11.09 -12.42
N ARG A 436 1.63 -10.25 -13.23
CA ARG A 436 2.35 -9.06 -12.78
C ARG A 436 1.67 -7.78 -13.22
N CYS A 437 1.83 -6.74 -12.45
CA CYS A 437 1.52 -5.36 -12.82
C CYS A 437 2.75 -4.50 -12.55
N ASP A 438 3.01 -3.54 -13.42
CA ASP A 438 4.13 -2.62 -13.28
C ASP A 438 3.63 -1.19 -13.08
N LYS A 439 4.35 -0.43 -12.24
CA LYS A 439 4.04 0.98 -12.01
C LYS A 439 4.57 1.84 -13.16
N GLY A 440 3.86 2.93 -13.45
CA GLY A 440 4.29 3.89 -14.48
C GLY A 440 4.03 3.44 -15.91
N THR A 441 3.22 2.43 -16.10
CA THR A 441 2.86 1.88 -17.42
C THR A 441 1.52 2.43 -17.92
N GLU A 442 1.21 2.14 -19.16
CA GLU A 442 -0.05 2.54 -19.81
C GLU A 442 -1.29 1.90 -19.22
N GLU A 443 -1.14 0.78 -18.48
CA GLU A 443 -2.25 0.11 -17.79
C GLU A 443 -2.71 0.87 -16.54
N GLY A 444 -1.94 1.86 -16.09
CA GLY A 444 -2.28 2.70 -14.95
C GLY A 444 -2.40 1.93 -13.63
N THR A 445 -1.61 0.87 -13.45
CA THR A 445 -1.56 0.06 -12.23
C THR A 445 -0.39 0.44 -11.34
N MET A 446 -0.47 0.10 -10.05
CA MET A 446 0.71 -0.01 -9.21
C MET A 446 1.49 -1.30 -9.54
N GLY A 447 2.74 -1.42 -9.07
CA GLY A 447 3.47 -2.68 -9.09
C GLY A 447 2.78 -3.69 -8.18
N PHE A 448 2.48 -4.87 -8.71
CA PHE A 448 1.71 -5.88 -8.00
C PHE A 448 1.94 -7.27 -8.58
N PHE A 449 1.73 -8.28 -7.76
CA PHE A 449 1.81 -9.67 -8.15
C PHE A 449 0.61 -10.45 -7.62
N VAL A 450 0.10 -11.39 -8.42
CA VAL A 450 -0.88 -12.37 -7.96
C VAL A 450 -0.73 -13.71 -8.68
N ALA A 451 -0.87 -14.79 -7.93
CA ALA A 451 -0.98 -16.16 -8.41
C ALA A 451 -2.15 -16.87 -7.72
N ALA A 452 -2.71 -17.88 -8.37
CA ALA A 452 -3.75 -18.69 -7.77
C ALA A 452 -3.35 -20.18 -7.81
N PHE A 453 -3.71 -20.89 -6.75
CA PHE A 453 -3.51 -22.33 -6.60
C PHE A 453 -4.86 -23.02 -6.56
N VAL A 454 -4.91 -24.21 -7.15
CA VAL A 454 -6.11 -25.06 -7.16
C VAL A 454 -5.73 -26.50 -6.84
N ARG A 455 -6.70 -27.23 -6.32
CA ARG A 455 -6.63 -28.69 -6.21
C ARG A 455 -7.98 -29.30 -6.53
N ASP A 456 -7.99 -30.52 -7.03
CA ASP A 456 -9.21 -31.27 -7.26
C ASP A 456 -9.88 -31.63 -5.93
N GLY A 457 -11.11 -31.17 -5.72
CA GLY A 457 -11.88 -31.43 -4.50
C GLY A 457 -12.23 -32.92 -4.26
N SER A 458 -11.88 -33.80 -5.19
CA SER A 458 -12.21 -35.23 -5.15
C SER A 458 -11.21 -36.10 -4.38
N SER A 459 -10.05 -35.59 -4.02
CA SER A 459 -9.07 -36.35 -3.20
C SER A 459 -9.42 -36.24 -1.70
N HIS A 460 -10.36 -37.06 -1.24
CA HIS A 460 -10.40 -37.43 0.18
C HIS A 460 -9.12 -38.14 0.51
N SER A 461 -8.05 -37.41 0.82
CA SER A 461 -6.82 -37.97 1.35
C SER A 461 -7.09 -38.61 2.71
N ALA A 462 -6.58 -39.79 2.89
CA ALA A 462 -6.63 -40.51 4.15
C ALA A 462 -6.20 -39.60 5.33
N PRO A 463 -6.73 -39.83 6.54
CA PRO A 463 -6.33 -39.06 7.71
C PRO A 463 -4.81 -39.14 7.87
N ILE A 464 -4.17 -37.98 8.03
CA ILE A 464 -2.73 -37.92 8.31
C ILE A 464 -2.50 -38.66 9.64
N MET A 465 -1.85 -39.83 9.60
CA MET A 465 -1.21 -40.36 10.79
C MET A 465 -0.21 -39.30 11.25
N GLU A 466 -0.38 -38.82 12.48
CA GLU A 466 0.62 -38.00 13.18
C GLU A 466 1.95 -38.76 13.22
N THR A 467 2.72 -38.68 12.14
CA THR A 467 4.14 -38.96 12.23
C THR A 467 4.76 -37.77 12.93
N ALA A 468 5.34 -38.06 14.09
CA ALA A 468 6.06 -37.11 14.93
C ALA A 468 6.89 -36.15 14.05
N ILE A 469 6.45 -34.94 13.99
CA ILE A 469 7.21 -33.82 13.43
C ILE A 469 8.40 -33.68 14.36
N ALA A 470 9.63 -33.90 13.85
CA ALA A 470 10.82 -33.41 14.53
C ALA A 470 10.59 -31.91 14.79
N GLU A 471 10.59 -31.58 16.06
CA GLU A 471 10.51 -30.18 16.52
C GLU A 471 11.64 -29.43 15.85
N VAL A 472 11.29 -28.69 14.79
CA VAL A 472 12.05 -27.52 14.41
C VAL A 472 11.69 -26.54 15.51
N GLU A 473 12.66 -26.23 16.36
CA GLU A 473 12.54 -25.23 17.41
C GLU A 473 11.87 -24.01 16.78
N ASP A 474 10.65 -23.74 17.21
CA ASP A 474 9.94 -22.48 16.92
C ASP A 474 10.81 -21.37 17.54
N GLU A 475 11.73 -20.81 16.75
CA GLU A 475 12.24 -19.47 17.04
C GLU A 475 11.01 -18.57 17.00
N GLU A 476 10.60 -18.14 18.19
CA GLU A 476 9.50 -17.20 18.41
C GLU A 476 9.80 -15.96 17.57
N TRP A 477 9.19 -15.90 16.37
CA TRP A 477 9.36 -14.79 15.45
C TRP A 477 8.62 -13.58 16.03
N ASP A 478 9.33 -12.75 16.79
CA ASP A 478 8.90 -11.41 17.20
C ASP A 478 8.77 -10.55 15.95
N GLY A 479 7.56 -10.60 15.37
CA GLY A 479 7.22 -9.85 14.19
C GLY A 479 7.72 -8.41 14.29
N PHE A 480 8.29 -7.91 13.19
CA PHE A 480 8.65 -6.49 13.07
C PHE A 480 7.55 -5.63 13.68
N SER A 481 7.82 -5.01 14.82
CA SER A 481 7.00 -3.93 15.35
C SER A 481 7.06 -2.81 14.32
N GLY A 482 6.06 -2.77 13.46
CA GLY A 482 5.92 -1.75 12.42
C GLY A 482 5.47 -0.42 13.04
N ASP A 483 6.32 0.17 13.87
CA ASP A 483 6.28 1.59 14.15
C ASP A 483 7.10 2.27 13.06
N GLU A 484 6.37 2.65 12.01
CA GLU A 484 6.58 3.84 11.18
C GLU A 484 5.72 3.74 9.92
N MET A 485 4.42 3.80 10.12
CA MET A 485 3.49 4.28 9.12
C MET A 485 2.69 5.39 9.77
N VAL A 486 3.25 6.59 9.81
CA VAL A 486 2.48 7.80 10.08
C VAL A 486 1.61 8.07 8.84
N GLU A 487 0.47 7.40 8.76
CA GLU A 487 -0.68 7.97 8.08
C GLU A 487 -1.13 9.15 8.94
N GLU A 488 -0.99 10.36 8.41
CA GLU A 488 -1.69 11.54 8.95
C GLU A 488 -3.19 11.21 9.00
N ALA A 489 -3.62 10.69 10.15
CA ALA A 489 -5.03 10.59 10.48
C ALA A 489 -5.53 12.03 10.61
N VAL A 490 -6.25 12.49 9.59
CA VAL A 490 -7.08 13.70 9.65
C VAL A 490 -7.98 13.54 10.87
N LYS A 491 -7.66 14.28 11.94
CA LYS A 491 -8.49 14.37 13.15
C LYS A 491 -9.88 14.84 12.71
N PRO A 492 -10.96 14.20 13.17
CA PRO A 492 -12.30 14.71 12.95
C PRO A 492 -12.41 16.07 13.62
N VAL A 493 -12.78 17.11 12.88
CA VAL A 493 -13.21 18.38 13.42
C VAL A 493 -14.49 18.11 14.20
N GLU A 494 -14.46 18.20 15.52
CA GLU A 494 -15.63 18.22 16.36
C GLU A 494 -16.45 19.49 15.99
N ILE A 495 -17.63 19.28 15.45
CA ILE A 495 -18.62 20.32 15.25
C ILE A 495 -19.24 20.56 16.64
N PRO A 496 -19.12 21.76 17.24
CA PRO A 496 -19.81 22.04 18.51
C PRO A 496 -21.32 21.95 18.30
N ALA A 497 -21.98 21.22 19.19
CA ALA A 497 -23.42 21.12 19.24
C ALA A 497 -24.03 22.52 19.44
N ALA A 498 -24.98 22.89 18.61
CA ALA A 498 -25.74 24.11 18.73
C ALA A 498 -26.55 24.08 20.04
N GLU A 499 -26.16 24.91 20.99
CA GLU A 499 -26.96 25.18 22.19
C GLU A 499 -28.27 25.85 21.83
N GLY A 500 -29.33 25.36 22.45
CA GLY A 500 -30.71 25.78 22.21
C GLY A 500 -30.93 27.25 22.57
N THR A 501 -31.66 27.91 21.71
CA THR A 501 -32.12 29.26 21.89
C THR A 501 -33.12 29.36 23.06
N GLU A 502 -32.69 29.91 24.19
CA GLU A 502 -33.57 30.35 25.27
C GLU A 502 -34.37 31.59 24.83
N LYS A 503 -35.69 31.51 24.99
CA LYS A 503 -36.63 32.57 24.74
C LYS A 503 -36.45 33.75 25.68
N ARG A 504 -35.90 34.87 25.23
CA ARG A 504 -35.90 36.13 25.99
C ARG A 504 -37.33 36.72 26.04
N LYS A 505 -37.94 36.73 27.23
CA LYS A 505 -39.18 37.47 27.58
C LYS A 505 -38.97 38.97 27.45
N LYS A 506 -39.72 39.64 26.59
CA LYS A 506 -39.82 41.10 26.53
C LYS A 506 -40.49 41.68 27.74
N LYS A 507 -39.76 42.45 28.55
CA LYS A 507 -40.32 43.30 29.62
C LYS A 507 -40.77 44.63 29.00
N LYS A 508 -42.09 44.90 29.03
CA LYS A 508 -42.68 46.19 28.70
C LYS A 508 -42.24 47.19 29.77
N ARG A 509 -41.66 48.32 29.37
CA ARG A 509 -41.63 49.55 30.17
C ARG A 509 -42.61 50.55 29.56
N LYS A 510 -43.54 51.02 30.44
CA LYS A 510 -44.36 52.21 30.25
C LYS A 510 -43.49 53.44 30.53
N HIS A 511 -43.43 54.38 29.68
CA HIS A 511 -43.76 55.81 29.75
C HIS A 511 -43.49 56.41 28.38
#